data_c6aac8857087c72b6198df813a6a1afa
#
_entry.id   c6aac8857087c72b6198df813a6a1afa
#
_cell.length_a   1.000
_cell.length_b   1.000
_cell.length_c   1.000
_cell.angle_alpha   90.00
_cell.angle_beta   90.00
_cell.angle_gamma   90.00
#
_symmetry.space_group_name_H-M   'P 1'
#
loop_
_entity.id
_entity.type
_entity.pdbx_description
1 polymer ?
#
loop_
_entity_poly.entity_id
_entity_poly.type
_entity_poly.pdbx_seq_one_letter_code
_entity_poly.pdbx_strand_id
1 'polypeptide(L)'
;MQDLAATIEKEHGSVDYLFNNAGVAPAELLPIWETKPNDWSWAYGVNIMGVIHGIQAFLPNMLASGNAAHVINTCSGNGAFINLPSTPIYTSSKAAVSSITEVLKHQLAQMQSVIKVSILFPGPHTVRTNLFTAERNRPETLARDSNAPEHPIKSVEDMVEMMKSMGVEMETTSPEEVAEFCVSELEKGSYWINPYNEKSEGAFKERVESILSRSDLGIPNIF
;
A
#
# COMPACT_ATOMS: atom_id res chain seq x y z
N MET A 1 -1.63 11.89 15.31
CA MET A 1 -2.93 11.48 14.73
C MET A 1 -4.10 11.82 15.66
N GLN A 2 -4.05 11.51 16.96
CA GLN A 2 -5.15 11.83 17.89
C GLN A 2 -5.46 13.32 17.95
N ASP A 3 -4.45 14.20 18.08
CA ASP A 3 -4.64 15.64 18.09
C ASP A 3 -5.26 16.16 16.79
N LEU A 4 -4.84 15.60 15.65
CA LEU A 4 -5.43 15.93 14.35
C LEU A 4 -6.91 15.54 14.29
N ALA A 5 -7.22 14.31 14.71
CA ALA A 5 -8.60 13.84 14.73
C ALA A 5 -9.48 14.73 15.63
N ALA A 6 -9.00 15.06 16.84
CA ALA A 6 -9.73 15.95 17.76
C ALA A 6 -9.94 17.36 17.17
N THR A 7 -8.96 17.88 16.43
CA THR A 7 -9.09 19.18 15.74
C THR A 7 -10.17 19.13 14.65
N ILE A 8 -10.11 18.11 13.79
CA ILE A 8 -11.08 17.91 12.70
C ILE A 8 -12.49 17.70 13.25
N GLU A 9 -12.63 16.88 14.29
CA GLU A 9 -13.91 16.64 14.95
C GLU A 9 -14.52 17.94 15.50
N LYS A 10 -13.70 18.75 16.14
CA LYS A 10 -14.14 20.05 16.70
C LYS A 10 -14.56 21.03 15.62
N GLU A 11 -13.88 21.09 14.49
CA GLU A 11 -14.09 22.10 13.46
C GLU A 11 -15.11 21.66 12.39
N HIS A 12 -15.19 20.38 12.08
CA HIS A 12 -15.94 19.85 10.95
C HIS A 12 -16.89 18.70 11.31
N GLY A 13 -16.80 18.16 12.53
CA GLY A 13 -17.55 16.97 12.94
C GLY A 13 -16.91 15.68 12.47
N SER A 14 -17.74 14.65 12.22
CA SER A 14 -17.28 13.34 11.79
C SER A 14 -16.76 13.36 10.34
N VAL A 15 -15.73 12.58 10.07
CA VAL A 15 -15.17 12.41 8.74
C VAL A 15 -16.01 11.42 7.93
N ASP A 16 -16.34 11.77 6.68
CA ASP A 16 -17.08 10.91 5.76
C ASP A 16 -16.15 9.92 5.00
N TYR A 17 -14.96 10.39 4.65
CA TYR A 17 -13.96 9.58 3.94
C TYR A 17 -12.60 9.64 4.65
N LEU A 18 -12.07 8.48 5.05
CA LEU A 18 -10.74 8.33 5.60
C LEU A 18 -9.83 7.59 4.61
N PHE A 19 -8.89 8.29 3.98
CA PHE A 19 -7.87 7.71 3.14
C PHE A 19 -6.56 7.50 3.93
N ASN A 20 -6.26 6.29 4.30
CA ASN A 20 -4.94 5.90 4.82
C ASN A 20 -4.02 5.61 3.63
N ASN A 21 -3.47 6.67 3.03
CA ASN A 21 -2.73 6.62 1.78
C ASN A 21 -1.22 6.78 1.95
N ALA A 22 -0.76 7.38 3.04
CA ALA A 22 0.67 7.61 3.26
C ALA A 22 1.45 6.29 3.22
N GLY A 23 2.55 6.29 2.47
CA GLY A 23 3.40 5.11 2.33
C GLY A 23 4.81 5.47 1.90
N VAL A 24 5.74 4.60 2.24
CA VAL A 24 7.16 4.71 1.88
C VAL A 24 7.66 3.37 1.34
N ALA A 25 8.64 3.45 0.44
CA ALA A 25 9.42 2.29 0.00
C ALA A 25 10.89 2.59 0.34
N PRO A 26 11.49 1.85 1.27
CA PRO A 26 12.93 1.97 1.51
C PRO A 26 13.72 1.51 0.29
N ALA A 27 14.95 1.98 0.18
CA ALA A 27 15.87 1.54 -0.86
C ALA A 27 16.35 0.10 -0.56
N GLU A 28 15.70 -0.89 -1.13
CA GLU A 28 15.95 -2.31 -0.87
C GLU A 28 16.90 -2.90 -1.92
N LEU A 29 18.18 -3.01 -1.57
CA LEU A 29 19.23 -3.57 -2.44
C LEU A 29 19.86 -4.84 -1.88
N LEU A 30 19.49 -5.18 -0.65
CA LEU A 30 20.08 -6.30 0.08
C LEU A 30 19.08 -7.44 0.23
N PRO A 31 19.55 -8.68 0.26
CA PRO A 31 18.70 -9.80 0.60
C PRO A 31 18.18 -9.64 2.04
N ILE A 32 17.03 -10.23 2.32
CA ILE A 32 16.30 -10.04 3.58
C ILE A 32 17.15 -10.23 4.84
N TRP A 33 18.12 -11.14 4.81
CA TRP A 33 19.01 -11.43 5.95
C TRP A 33 20.13 -10.40 6.15
N GLU A 34 20.29 -9.44 5.24
CA GLU A 34 21.28 -8.35 5.33
C GLU A 34 20.64 -6.97 5.50
N THR A 35 19.29 -6.88 5.39
CA THR A 35 18.55 -5.64 5.59
C THR A 35 18.72 -5.11 7.01
N LYS A 36 18.62 -3.80 7.19
CA LYS A 36 18.89 -3.15 8.48
C LYS A 36 17.62 -2.92 9.29
N PRO A 37 17.67 -3.07 10.61
CA PRO A 37 16.49 -2.88 11.49
C PRO A 37 15.81 -1.51 11.32
N ASN A 38 16.56 -0.44 11.06
CA ASN A 38 16.01 0.90 10.85
C ASN A 38 15.13 0.98 9.61
N ASP A 39 15.45 0.25 8.54
CA ASP A 39 14.63 0.20 7.32
C ASP A 39 13.27 -0.43 7.59
N TRP A 40 13.26 -1.55 8.33
CA TRP A 40 12.04 -2.21 8.80
C TRP A 40 11.21 -1.29 9.70
N SER A 41 11.85 -0.72 10.73
CA SER A 41 11.17 0.15 11.70
C SER A 41 10.52 1.35 11.03
N TRP A 42 11.21 1.98 10.09
CA TRP A 42 10.69 3.11 9.35
C TRP A 42 9.51 2.74 8.44
N ALA A 43 9.70 1.74 7.58
CA ALA A 43 8.65 1.34 6.64
C ALA A 43 7.40 0.79 7.36
N TYR A 44 7.57 -0.02 8.39
CA TYR A 44 6.46 -0.55 9.19
C TYR A 44 5.77 0.57 9.99
N GLY A 45 6.56 1.50 10.54
CA GLY A 45 6.03 2.68 11.23
C GLY A 45 5.11 3.53 10.35
N VAL A 46 5.46 3.70 9.07
CA VAL A 46 4.64 4.46 8.12
C VAL A 46 3.54 3.59 7.52
N ASN A 47 3.91 2.48 6.87
CA ASN A 47 2.97 1.73 6.03
C ASN A 47 1.93 0.95 6.84
N ILE A 48 2.31 0.41 8.01
CA ILE A 48 1.42 -0.41 8.85
C ILE A 48 0.85 0.44 9.97
N MET A 49 1.73 1.00 10.83
CA MET A 49 1.27 1.74 11.99
C MET A 49 0.55 3.02 11.60
N GLY A 50 0.90 3.66 10.48
CA GLY A 50 0.16 4.80 9.93
C GLY A 50 -1.30 4.46 9.65
N VAL A 51 -1.57 3.32 9.01
CA VAL A 51 -2.94 2.82 8.76
C VAL A 51 -3.66 2.53 10.08
N ILE A 52 -3.00 1.84 11.02
CA ILE A 52 -3.58 1.52 12.33
C ILE A 52 -3.91 2.80 13.10
N HIS A 53 -2.99 3.77 13.13
CA HIS A 53 -3.21 5.06 13.81
C HIS A 53 -4.33 5.88 13.17
N GLY A 54 -4.46 5.84 11.84
CA GLY A 54 -5.58 6.47 11.15
C GLY A 54 -6.91 5.86 11.57
N ILE A 55 -7.02 4.52 11.53
CA ILE A 55 -8.20 3.80 11.99
C ILE A 55 -8.52 4.12 13.45
N GLN A 56 -7.55 4.02 14.35
CA GLN A 56 -7.75 4.27 15.79
C GLN A 56 -8.13 5.71 16.12
N ALA A 57 -7.65 6.67 15.33
CA ALA A 57 -7.93 8.08 15.58
C ALA A 57 -9.30 8.53 15.06
N PHE A 58 -9.75 8.03 13.91
CA PHE A 58 -10.93 8.55 13.24
C PHE A 58 -12.15 7.62 13.32
N LEU A 59 -11.95 6.30 13.25
CA LEU A 59 -13.06 5.35 13.18
C LEU A 59 -14.00 5.39 14.40
N PRO A 60 -13.53 5.59 15.66
CA PRO A 60 -14.43 5.67 16.81
C PRO A 60 -15.47 6.80 16.67
N ASN A 61 -15.06 7.98 16.18
CA ASN A 61 -15.96 9.09 15.94
C ASN A 61 -16.89 8.82 14.75
N MET A 62 -16.37 8.27 13.66
CA MET A 62 -17.17 7.83 12.50
C MET A 62 -18.29 6.87 12.95
N LEU A 63 -17.99 5.91 13.83
CA LEU A 63 -18.97 4.97 14.38
C LEU A 63 -19.98 5.68 15.29
N ALA A 64 -19.53 6.59 16.15
CA ALA A 64 -20.38 7.33 17.08
C ALA A 64 -21.35 8.27 16.36
N SER A 65 -20.98 8.80 15.20
CA SER A 65 -21.85 9.68 14.40
C SER A 65 -23.08 8.96 13.84
N GLY A 66 -22.99 7.65 13.62
CA GLY A 66 -24.04 6.86 12.97
C GLY A 66 -24.25 7.17 11.48
N ASN A 67 -23.45 8.07 10.90
CA ASN A 67 -23.55 8.45 9.51
C ASN A 67 -22.84 7.41 8.60
N ALA A 68 -23.27 7.36 7.33
CA ALA A 68 -22.55 6.61 6.32
C ALA A 68 -21.16 7.23 6.12
N ALA A 69 -20.13 6.41 6.18
CA ALA A 69 -18.74 6.81 6.00
C ALA A 69 -17.92 5.71 5.34
N HIS A 70 -16.69 6.00 4.93
CA HIS A 70 -15.87 5.06 4.19
C HIS A 70 -14.40 5.15 4.60
N VAL A 71 -13.80 4.02 4.95
CA VAL A 71 -12.36 3.89 5.19
C VAL A 71 -11.71 3.26 3.97
N ILE A 72 -10.71 3.90 3.40
CA ILE A 72 -9.96 3.43 2.25
C ILE A 72 -8.48 3.28 2.63
N ASN A 73 -7.95 2.07 2.55
CA ASN A 73 -6.54 1.79 2.82
C ASN A 73 -5.79 1.53 1.51
N THR A 74 -4.72 2.28 1.27
CA THR A 74 -3.88 2.11 0.08
C THR A 74 -2.88 0.99 0.29
N CYS A 75 -3.08 -0.08 -0.46
CA CYS A 75 -2.24 -1.27 -0.51
C CYS A 75 -1.29 -1.24 -1.72
N SER A 76 -0.90 -2.41 -2.18
CA SER A 76 -0.15 -2.65 -3.41
C SER A 76 -0.39 -4.07 -3.90
N GLY A 77 -0.38 -4.28 -5.21
CA GLY A 77 -0.33 -5.62 -5.77
C GLY A 77 0.88 -6.40 -5.28
N ASN A 78 2.02 -5.70 -5.09
CA ASN A 78 3.18 -6.26 -4.39
C ASN A 78 2.89 -6.36 -2.88
N GLY A 79 2.85 -7.58 -2.39
CA GLY A 79 2.49 -7.92 -1.01
C GLY A 79 1.09 -8.52 -0.89
N ALA A 80 0.07 -8.00 -1.57
CA ALA A 80 -1.26 -8.59 -1.54
C ALA A 80 -1.39 -9.77 -2.52
N PHE A 81 -1.03 -9.56 -3.78
CA PHE A 81 -1.18 -10.57 -4.83
C PHE A 81 0.10 -11.34 -5.08
N ILE A 82 1.22 -10.65 -5.20
CA ILE A 82 2.54 -11.21 -5.48
C ILE A 82 3.54 -10.73 -4.42
N ASN A 83 4.56 -11.56 -4.17
CA ASN A 83 5.65 -11.21 -3.24
C ASN A 83 6.95 -11.08 -4.02
N LEU A 84 7.38 -9.85 -4.29
CA LEU A 84 8.61 -9.60 -5.02
C LEU A 84 9.84 -9.83 -4.14
N PRO A 85 10.80 -10.66 -4.57
CA PRO A 85 12.00 -10.96 -3.78
C PRO A 85 12.92 -9.75 -3.63
N SER A 86 12.82 -8.77 -4.52
CA SER A 86 13.65 -7.55 -4.51
C SER A 86 13.21 -6.49 -3.49
N THR A 87 12.01 -6.63 -2.88
CA THR A 87 11.44 -5.61 -1.99
C THR A 87 10.84 -6.23 -0.73
N PRO A 88 11.62 -6.96 0.09
CA PRO A 88 11.08 -7.74 1.21
C PRO A 88 10.36 -6.88 2.27
N ILE A 89 10.86 -5.68 2.57
CA ILE A 89 10.27 -4.79 3.58
C ILE A 89 8.97 -4.17 3.07
N TYR A 90 8.99 -3.63 1.86
CA TYR A 90 7.79 -3.05 1.24
C TYR A 90 6.71 -4.12 1.06
N THR A 91 7.07 -5.26 0.44
CA THR A 91 6.18 -6.40 0.20
C THR A 91 5.47 -6.83 1.47
N SER A 92 6.21 -7.12 2.53
CA SER A 92 5.62 -7.59 3.79
C SER A 92 4.77 -6.51 4.47
N SER A 93 5.14 -5.23 4.37
CA SER A 93 4.33 -4.13 4.91
C SER A 93 2.98 -4.01 4.19
N LYS A 94 2.94 -4.17 2.87
CA LYS A 94 1.69 -4.10 2.09
C LYS A 94 0.84 -5.36 2.24
N ALA A 95 1.44 -6.53 2.43
CA ALA A 95 0.72 -7.75 2.82
C ALA A 95 -0.02 -7.56 4.16
N ALA A 96 0.63 -6.92 5.14
CA ALA A 96 0.00 -6.60 6.42
C ALA A 96 -1.18 -5.62 6.25
N VAL A 97 -1.05 -4.58 5.41
CA VAL A 97 -2.16 -3.65 5.12
C VAL A 97 -3.36 -4.36 4.52
N SER A 98 -3.13 -5.31 3.58
CA SER A 98 -4.21 -6.12 3.01
C SER A 98 -4.97 -6.87 4.11
N SER A 99 -4.25 -7.61 4.95
CA SER A 99 -4.84 -8.38 6.04
C SER A 99 -5.59 -7.50 7.06
N ILE A 100 -5.00 -6.36 7.47
CA ILE A 100 -5.64 -5.40 8.39
C ILE A 100 -6.94 -4.88 7.80
N THR A 101 -6.97 -4.57 6.50
CA THR A 101 -8.16 -4.04 5.82
C THR A 101 -9.28 -5.07 5.75
N GLU A 102 -8.97 -6.33 5.46
CA GLU A 102 -9.93 -7.43 5.45
C GLU A 102 -10.51 -7.67 6.85
N VAL A 103 -9.66 -7.70 7.88
CA VAL A 103 -10.11 -7.86 9.27
C VAL A 103 -11.02 -6.71 9.67
N LEU A 104 -10.67 -5.46 9.37
CA LEU A 104 -11.51 -4.29 9.64
C LEU A 104 -12.88 -4.42 8.98
N LYS A 105 -12.93 -4.80 7.70
CA LYS A 105 -14.18 -5.02 6.97
C LYS A 105 -15.06 -6.05 7.67
N HIS A 106 -14.48 -7.17 8.10
CA HIS A 106 -15.23 -8.23 8.77
C HIS A 106 -15.76 -7.78 10.14
N GLN A 107 -14.96 -7.04 10.93
CA GLN A 107 -15.38 -6.50 12.22
C GLN A 107 -16.54 -5.52 12.08
N LEU A 108 -16.50 -4.60 11.12
CA LEU A 108 -17.58 -3.66 10.86
C LEU A 108 -18.85 -4.38 10.36
N ALA A 109 -18.70 -5.42 9.55
CA ALA A 109 -19.83 -6.24 9.10
C ALA A 109 -20.49 -7.01 10.27
N GLN A 110 -19.70 -7.57 11.20
CA GLN A 110 -20.22 -8.22 12.41
C GLN A 110 -21.01 -7.25 13.31
N MET A 111 -20.60 -5.98 13.34
CA MET A 111 -21.29 -4.92 14.07
C MET A 111 -22.51 -4.36 13.31
N GLN A 112 -22.78 -4.83 12.10
CA GLN A 112 -23.81 -4.28 11.19
C GLN A 112 -23.62 -2.76 10.95
N SER A 113 -22.37 -2.30 10.92
CA SER A 113 -22.03 -0.90 10.72
C SER A 113 -22.39 -0.45 9.31
N VAL A 114 -22.83 0.82 9.19
CA VAL A 114 -23.06 1.49 7.90
C VAL A 114 -21.76 1.99 7.25
N ILE A 115 -20.64 1.94 8.00
CA ILE A 115 -19.34 2.36 7.50
C ILE A 115 -18.80 1.31 6.53
N LYS A 116 -18.41 1.76 5.35
CA LYS A 116 -17.79 0.92 4.32
C LYS A 116 -16.28 0.87 4.49
N VAL A 117 -15.68 -0.19 3.96
CA VAL A 117 -14.22 -0.33 3.86
C VAL A 117 -13.88 -0.72 2.43
N SER A 118 -12.84 -0.12 1.88
CA SER A 118 -12.25 -0.52 0.60
C SER A 118 -10.73 -0.59 0.71
N ILE A 119 -10.16 -1.41 -0.15
CA ILE A 119 -8.71 -1.52 -0.32
C ILE A 119 -8.33 -1.07 -1.73
N LEU A 120 -7.44 -0.07 -1.82
CA LEU A 120 -7.00 0.52 -3.07
C LEU A 120 -5.64 -0.07 -3.48
N PHE A 121 -5.57 -0.57 -4.70
CA PHE A 121 -4.35 -1.00 -5.37
C PHE A 121 -4.03 -0.02 -6.50
N PRO A 122 -3.12 0.95 -6.27
CA PRO A 122 -2.74 1.91 -7.31
C PRO A 122 -2.14 1.19 -8.52
N GLY A 123 -2.67 1.47 -9.70
CA GLY A 123 -2.27 0.80 -10.93
C GLY A 123 -3.10 1.28 -12.13
N PRO A 124 -3.11 0.50 -13.24
CA PRO A 124 -2.60 -0.88 -13.41
C PRO A 124 -1.09 -1.00 -13.55
N HIS A 125 -0.38 0.08 -13.85
CA HIS A 125 1.07 0.13 -14.02
C HIS A 125 1.73 0.87 -12.86
N THR A 126 3.06 1.00 -12.89
CA THR A 126 3.80 1.78 -11.89
C THR A 126 3.30 3.23 -11.88
N VAL A 127 2.85 3.69 -10.71
CA VAL A 127 2.29 5.04 -10.58
C VAL A 127 3.40 6.08 -10.43
N ARG A 128 3.29 7.17 -11.20
CA ARG A 128 4.24 8.31 -11.15
C ARG A 128 4.06 9.12 -9.87
N THR A 129 4.69 8.65 -8.79
CA THR A 129 4.65 9.29 -7.48
C THR A 129 6.06 9.51 -6.93
N ASN A 130 6.13 10.21 -5.80
CA ASN A 130 7.37 10.41 -5.05
C ASN A 130 7.75 9.22 -4.15
N LEU A 131 7.26 8.01 -4.42
CA LEU A 131 7.53 6.83 -3.61
C LEU A 131 9.02 6.47 -3.60
N PHE A 132 9.70 6.57 -4.75
CA PHE A 132 11.14 6.29 -4.88
C PHE A 132 12.04 7.34 -4.19
N THR A 133 11.50 8.51 -3.88
CA THR A 133 12.21 9.55 -3.11
C THR A 133 11.73 9.62 -1.65
N ALA A 134 11.09 8.58 -1.14
CA ALA A 134 10.53 8.55 0.20
C ALA A 134 11.58 8.82 1.30
N GLU A 135 12.85 8.48 1.07
CA GLU A 135 13.98 8.72 1.99
C GLU A 135 14.07 10.19 2.48
N ARG A 136 13.62 11.17 1.69
CA ARG A 136 13.54 12.58 2.10
C ARG A 136 12.69 12.83 3.36
N ASN A 137 11.76 11.93 3.67
CA ASN A 137 10.86 12.01 4.81
C ASN A 137 11.31 11.11 5.97
N ARG A 138 12.49 10.49 5.86
CA ARG A 138 13.00 9.56 6.86
C ARG A 138 13.47 10.32 8.11
N PRO A 139 13.01 9.96 9.31
CA PRO A 139 13.44 10.64 10.52
C PRO A 139 14.90 10.30 10.84
N GLU A 140 15.63 11.26 11.38
CA GLU A 140 17.05 11.10 11.77
C GLU A 140 17.24 9.94 12.78
N THR A 141 16.27 9.73 13.66
CA THR A 141 16.30 8.62 14.66
C THR A 141 16.30 7.23 14.02
N LEU A 142 15.88 7.14 12.77
CA LEU A 142 15.88 5.92 11.95
C LEU A 142 16.76 6.09 10.71
N ALA A 143 17.78 6.94 10.79
CA ALA A 143 18.68 7.21 9.67
C ALA A 143 19.20 5.90 9.04
N ARG A 144 19.35 5.94 7.72
CA ARG A 144 19.94 4.85 6.96
C ARG A 144 21.40 4.67 7.33
N ASP A 145 21.89 3.44 7.27
CA ASP A 145 23.33 3.18 7.43
C ASP A 145 24.13 4.01 6.40
N SER A 146 25.10 4.78 6.88
CA SER A 146 25.94 5.62 6.02
C SER A 146 26.75 4.84 4.99
N ASN A 147 26.97 3.54 5.24
CA ASN A 147 27.66 2.64 4.33
C ASN A 147 26.70 1.88 3.39
N ALA A 148 25.38 2.10 3.50
CA ALA A 148 24.44 1.45 2.62
C ALA A 148 24.58 1.97 1.19
N PRO A 149 24.59 1.09 0.17
CA PRO A 149 24.72 1.50 -1.21
C PRO A 149 23.53 2.40 -1.61
N GLU A 150 23.81 3.46 -2.38
CA GLU A 150 22.73 4.27 -2.95
C GLU A 150 21.87 3.46 -3.90
N HIS A 151 20.54 3.68 -3.85
CA HIS A 151 19.65 3.06 -4.80
C HIS A 151 19.81 3.71 -6.18
N PRO A 152 19.99 2.93 -7.25
CA PRO A 152 20.19 3.48 -8.60
C PRO A 152 18.91 4.13 -9.13
N ILE A 153 17.74 3.68 -8.68
CA ILE A 153 16.42 4.19 -9.07
C ILE A 153 16.01 5.23 -8.03
N LYS A 154 15.93 6.49 -8.44
CA LYS A 154 15.51 7.63 -7.59
C LYS A 154 14.18 8.23 -8.07
N SER A 155 13.67 7.78 -9.22
CA SER A 155 12.41 8.23 -9.81
C SER A 155 11.76 7.11 -10.62
N VAL A 156 10.51 7.31 -11.03
CA VAL A 156 9.84 6.41 -11.99
C VAL A 156 10.53 6.50 -13.35
N GLU A 157 11.04 7.67 -13.70
CA GLU A 157 11.78 7.91 -14.94
C GLU A 157 13.07 7.08 -14.99
N ASP A 158 13.85 7.02 -13.89
CA ASP A 158 15.04 6.16 -13.80
C ASP A 158 14.67 4.68 -14.00
N MET A 159 13.54 4.25 -13.42
CA MET A 159 13.05 2.88 -13.60
C MET A 159 12.69 2.61 -15.06
N VAL A 160 11.97 3.53 -15.70
CA VAL A 160 11.59 3.42 -17.12
C VAL A 160 12.83 3.34 -18.02
N GLU A 161 13.84 4.18 -17.79
CA GLU A 161 15.10 4.14 -18.54
C GLU A 161 15.87 2.84 -18.34
N MET A 162 15.93 2.37 -17.09
CA MET A 162 16.57 1.09 -16.78
C MET A 162 15.88 -0.06 -17.50
N MET A 163 14.56 -0.16 -17.44
CA MET A 163 13.78 -1.20 -18.11
C MET A 163 13.95 -1.13 -19.63
N LYS A 164 13.94 0.07 -20.19
CA LYS A 164 14.19 0.29 -21.63
C LYS A 164 15.58 -0.18 -22.05
N SER A 165 16.59 0.05 -21.22
CA SER A 165 17.96 -0.44 -21.49
C SER A 165 18.06 -1.97 -21.50
N MET A 166 17.14 -2.65 -20.82
CA MET A 166 17.00 -4.11 -20.78
C MET A 166 16.07 -4.64 -21.90
N GLY A 167 15.57 -3.74 -22.78
CA GLY A 167 14.67 -4.12 -23.88
C GLY A 167 13.21 -4.30 -23.48
N VAL A 168 12.82 -3.82 -22.29
CA VAL A 168 11.46 -3.92 -21.78
C VAL A 168 10.79 -2.55 -21.84
N GLU A 169 9.67 -2.43 -22.58
CA GLU A 169 8.81 -1.26 -22.52
C GLU A 169 7.98 -1.29 -21.22
N MET A 170 8.01 -0.19 -20.48
CA MET A 170 7.30 -0.04 -19.22
C MET A 170 6.26 1.06 -19.33
N GLU A 171 5.01 0.70 -19.17
CA GLU A 171 3.91 1.65 -19.04
C GLU A 171 3.83 2.20 -17.61
N THR A 172 3.27 3.39 -17.48
CA THR A 172 3.08 4.06 -16.20
C THR A 172 1.67 4.61 -16.09
N THR A 173 1.19 4.77 -14.86
CA THR A 173 -0.11 5.38 -14.54
C THR A 173 0.11 6.71 -13.82
N SER A 174 -0.67 7.72 -14.11
CA SER A 174 -0.61 8.99 -13.36
C SER A 174 -1.37 8.88 -12.02
N PRO A 175 -1.04 9.71 -11.03
CA PRO A 175 -1.82 9.81 -9.79
C PRO A 175 -3.29 10.19 -10.03
N GLU A 176 -3.54 11.02 -11.02
CA GLU A 176 -4.87 11.48 -11.42
C GLU A 176 -5.72 10.32 -11.92
N GLU A 177 -5.19 9.48 -12.82
CA GLU A 177 -5.87 8.27 -13.30
C GLU A 177 -6.22 7.31 -12.16
N VAL A 178 -5.31 7.13 -11.19
CA VAL A 178 -5.58 6.32 -9.99
C VAL A 178 -6.70 6.91 -9.17
N ALA A 179 -6.72 8.24 -8.98
CA ALA A 179 -7.74 8.92 -8.20
C ALA A 179 -9.12 8.84 -8.87
N GLU A 180 -9.21 9.08 -10.18
CA GLU A 180 -10.43 8.97 -10.96
C GLU A 180 -11.00 7.55 -10.93
N PHE A 181 -10.15 6.55 -11.12
CA PHE A 181 -10.53 5.14 -11.01
C PHE A 181 -11.03 4.83 -9.59
N CYS A 182 -10.31 5.26 -8.55
CA CYS A 182 -10.70 5.06 -7.17
C CYS A 182 -12.09 5.64 -6.89
N VAL A 183 -12.35 6.90 -7.26
CA VAL A 183 -13.65 7.55 -7.05
C VAL A 183 -14.76 6.77 -7.77
N SER A 184 -14.55 6.38 -9.03
CA SER A 184 -15.55 5.62 -9.78
C SER A 184 -15.91 4.28 -9.12
N GLU A 185 -14.93 3.61 -8.52
CA GLU A 185 -15.15 2.34 -7.82
C GLU A 185 -15.81 2.54 -6.44
N LEU A 186 -15.50 3.64 -5.73
CA LEU A 186 -16.19 4.00 -4.49
C LEU A 186 -17.67 4.26 -4.71
N GLU A 187 -18.05 4.93 -5.81
CA GLU A 187 -19.44 5.15 -6.18
C GLU A 187 -20.19 3.83 -6.43
N LYS A 188 -19.53 2.82 -7.01
CA LYS A 188 -20.08 1.46 -7.18
C LYS A 188 -20.14 0.67 -5.87
N GLY A 189 -19.45 1.13 -4.82
CA GLY A 189 -19.34 0.43 -3.54
C GLY A 189 -18.36 -0.75 -3.56
N SER A 190 -17.39 -0.72 -4.45
CA SER A 190 -16.37 -1.77 -4.61
C SER A 190 -15.50 -1.88 -3.37
N TYR A 191 -15.28 -3.12 -2.89
CA TYR A 191 -14.30 -3.40 -1.84
C TYR A 191 -12.88 -3.46 -2.39
N TRP A 192 -12.68 -4.22 -3.47
CA TRP A 192 -11.40 -4.33 -4.17
C TRP A 192 -11.33 -3.26 -5.25
N ILE A 193 -10.60 -2.17 -4.98
CA ILE A 193 -10.32 -1.13 -5.96
C ILE A 193 -9.01 -1.49 -6.64
N ASN A 194 -9.09 -2.37 -7.63
CA ASN A 194 -7.95 -2.98 -8.30
C ASN A 194 -8.14 -2.91 -9.82
N PRO A 195 -7.40 -2.05 -10.54
CA PRO A 195 -7.45 -2.02 -11.98
C PRO A 195 -6.86 -3.32 -12.56
N TYR A 196 -7.45 -3.79 -13.64
CA TYR A 196 -7.02 -5.03 -14.30
C TYR A 196 -5.58 -4.92 -14.81
N ASN A 197 -4.78 -5.96 -14.54
CA ASN A 197 -3.45 -6.16 -15.10
C ASN A 197 -3.21 -7.67 -15.31
N GLU A 198 -3.10 -8.10 -16.56
CA GLU A 198 -3.02 -9.52 -16.93
C GLU A 198 -1.83 -10.25 -16.29
N LYS A 199 -0.65 -9.62 -16.27
CA LYS A 199 0.56 -10.21 -15.69
C LYS A 199 0.42 -10.41 -14.18
N SER A 200 -0.07 -9.38 -13.48
CA SER A 200 -0.30 -9.45 -12.03
C SER A 200 -1.37 -10.49 -11.68
N GLU A 201 -2.42 -10.61 -12.49
CA GLU A 201 -3.47 -11.61 -12.30
C GLU A 201 -2.93 -13.03 -12.52
N GLY A 202 -2.11 -13.24 -13.56
CA GLY A 202 -1.45 -14.52 -13.83
C GLY A 202 -0.58 -14.97 -12.67
N ALA A 203 0.33 -14.11 -12.21
CA ALA A 203 1.21 -14.41 -11.08
C ALA A 203 0.43 -14.65 -9.76
N PHE A 204 -0.68 -13.95 -9.54
CA PHE A 204 -1.57 -14.21 -8.41
C PHE A 204 -2.24 -15.58 -8.49
N LYS A 205 -2.75 -15.97 -9.66
CA LYS A 205 -3.34 -17.29 -9.88
C LYS A 205 -2.34 -18.41 -9.61
N GLU A 206 -1.12 -18.29 -10.12
CA GLU A 206 -0.04 -19.27 -9.88
C GLU A 206 0.25 -19.39 -8.38
N ARG A 207 0.34 -18.28 -7.65
CA ARG A 207 0.55 -18.29 -6.20
C ARG A 207 -0.59 -18.99 -5.47
N VAL A 208 -1.84 -18.67 -5.80
CA VAL A 208 -3.02 -19.30 -5.18
C VAL A 208 -3.05 -20.81 -5.48
N GLU A 209 -2.76 -21.19 -6.71
CA GLU A 209 -2.71 -22.60 -7.12
C GLU A 209 -1.63 -23.38 -6.36
N SER A 210 -0.44 -22.79 -6.18
CA SER A 210 0.63 -23.42 -5.39
C SER A 210 0.21 -23.68 -3.93
N ILE A 211 -0.53 -22.73 -3.32
CA ILE A 211 -1.07 -22.86 -1.95
C ILE A 211 -2.10 -23.99 -1.89
N LEU A 212 -3.05 -24.01 -2.83
CA LEU A 212 -4.13 -24.99 -2.85
C LEU A 212 -3.63 -26.41 -3.12
N SER A 213 -2.71 -26.56 -4.06
CA SER A 213 -2.09 -27.85 -4.42
C SER A 213 -0.97 -28.28 -3.47
N ARG A 214 -0.49 -27.38 -2.61
CA ARG A 214 0.69 -27.58 -1.73
C ARG A 214 1.95 -27.89 -2.52
N SER A 215 2.05 -27.36 -3.74
CA SER A 215 3.25 -27.45 -4.57
C SER A 215 4.29 -26.41 -4.18
N ASP A 216 5.49 -26.53 -4.74
CA ASP A 216 6.54 -25.52 -4.55
C ASP A 216 6.14 -24.17 -5.14
N LEU A 217 6.63 -23.08 -4.51
CA LEU A 217 6.36 -21.72 -4.93
C LEU A 217 7.43 -21.27 -5.93
N GLY A 218 7.02 -21.03 -7.16
CA GLY A 218 7.89 -20.43 -8.17
C GLY A 218 8.25 -18.97 -7.87
N ILE A 219 9.32 -18.48 -8.49
CA ILE A 219 9.65 -17.05 -8.48
C ILE A 219 8.64 -16.34 -9.39
N PRO A 220 7.94 -15.29 -8.90
CA PRO A 220 6.95 -14.61 -9.72
C PRO A 220 7.60 -13.92 -10.92
N ASN A 221 7.09 -14.22 -12.12
CA ASN A 221 7.50 -13.56 -13.36
C ASN A 221 6.50 -12.44 -13.67
N ILE A 222 6.94 -11.20 -13.51
CA ILE A 222 6.12 -9.98 -13.72
C ILE A 222 6.66 -9.08 -14.83
N PHE A 223 7.72 -9.52 -15.54
CA PHE A 223 8.37 -8.76 -16.62
C PHE A 223 8.17 -9.43 -17.98
#